data_ff5c042a0fff42beb5cfe5086692b246
#
_entry.id   ff5c042a0fff42beb5cfe5086692b246
#
_cell.length_a   1.000
_cell.length_b   1.000
_cell.length_c   1.000
_cell.angle_alpha   90.00
_cell.angle_beta   90.00
_cell.angle_gamma   90.00
#
_symmetry.space_group_name_H-M   'P 1'
#
loop_
_entity.id
_entity.type
_entity.pdbx_description
1 polymer ?
#
loop_
_entity_poly.entity_id
_entity_poly.type
_entity_poly.pdbx_seq_one_letter_code
_entity_poly.pdbx_strand_id
1 'polypeptide(L)'
;NKGAVVVGMVKYDLGDSFFFKSLQVYIDRYKYSTATTDMFEKIFEEVSGRDLAWFFNQWIYRKGWVVINAGYSRVPVSGGDSVVRVSVHQIQTPDSLYIHVPIEMTFFKNKDTVTHVVRDLSSKDTTFSLENIGEFTSMTINQGPTVRAMLQVSKITGVEENDLQKGSLDLRIIPNPAGSEFQLLLTSEYDCSASLSISNSVGEIVLNKTVPLHTGTSNYTFDSKEFASGAYTLKLTTPFGVYSSQLSIVK
;
A
#
# COMPACT_ATOMS: atom_id res chain seq x y z
N ASN A 1 -12.32 23.61 -6.34
CA ASN A 1 -13.07 24.25 -5.25
C ASN A 1 -13.36 23.22 -4.14
N LYS A 2 -12.62 23.33 -3.02
CA LYS A 2 -12.68 22.37 -1.90
C LYS A 2 -14.12 22.18 -1.38
N GLY A 3 -14.87 23.26 -1.19
CA GLY A 3 -16.24 23.21 -0.66
C GLY A 3 -17.19 22.34 -1.49
N ALA A 4 -17.17 22.49 -2.81
CA ALA A 4 -18.03 21.70 -3.70
C ALA A 4 -17.69 20.18 -3.62
N VAL A 5 -16.40 19.85 -3.52
CA VAL A 5 -15.95 18.45 -3.35
C VAL A 5 -16.43 17.90 -2.01
N VAL A 6 -16.30 18.67 -0.93
CA VAL A 6 -16.75 18.25 0.41
C VAL A 6 -18.25 18.01 0.46
N VAL A 7 -19.06 18.86 -0.18
CA VAL A 7 -20.52 18.64 -0.31
C VAL A 7 -20.81 17.33 -1.07
N GLY A 8 -20.08 17.05 -2.14
CA GLY A 8 -20.17 15.78 -2.87
C GLY A 8 -19.81 14.57 -2.01
N MET A 9 -18.82 14.72 -1.13
CA MET A 9 -18.41 13.66 -0.17
C MET A 9 -19.51 13.42 0.88
N VAL A 10 -20.14 14.47 1.43
CA VAL A 10 -21.30 14.33 2.33
C VAL A 10 -22.44 13.60 1.64
N LYS A 11 -22.72 13.93 0.37
CA LYS A 11 -23.72 13.22 -0.42
C LYS A 11 -23.40 11.74 -0.56
N TYR A 12 -22.14 11.41 -0.83
CA TYR A 12 -21.67 10.03 -0.93
C TYR A 12 -21.84 9.26 0.39
N ASP A 13 -21.47 9.88 1.51
CA ASP A 13 -21.52 9.25 2.83
C ASP A 13 -22.97 9.02 3.32
N LEU A 14 -23.84 9.98 3.11
CA LEU A 14 -25.24 9.92 3.57
C LEU A 14 -26.19 9.19 2.59
N GLY A 15 -25.80 9.13 1.32
CA GLY A 15 -26.67 8.69 0.24
C GLY A 15 -27.70 9.75 -0.20
N ASP A 16 -28.26 9.56 -1.38
CA ASP A 16 -29.12 10.55 -2.05
C ASP A 16 -30.36 10.94 -1.20
N SER A 17 -31.01 9.99 -0.56
CA SER A 17 -32.23 10.22 0.20
C SER A 17 -32.02 11.19 1.36
N PHE A 18 -31.06 10.90 2.24
CA PHE A 18 -30.75 11.79 3.38
C PHE A 18 -30.15 13.10 2.93
N PHE A 19 -29.27 13.07 1.94
CA PHE A 19 -28.63 14.29 1.43
C PHE A 19 -29.65 15.31 0.91
N PHE A 20 -30.52 14.92 -0.01
CA PHE A 20 -31.50 15.84 -0.58
C PHE A 20 -32.56 16.28 0.41
N LYS A 21 -32.99 15.40 1.34
CA LYS A 21 -33.90 15.78 2.41
C LYS A 21 -33.27 16.81 3.34
N SER A 22 -32.03 16.61 3.76
CA SER A 22 -31.29 17.57 4.59
C SER A 22 -31.10 18.90 3.89
N LEU A 23 -30.79 18.87 2.60
CA LEU A 23 -30.63 20.10 1.79
C LEU A 23 -31.95 20.86 1.70
N GLN A 24 -33.07 20.18 1.52
CA GLN A 24 -34.41 20.83 1.50
C GLN A 24 -34.71 21.47 2.85
N VAL A 25 -34.53 20.78 3.96
CA VAL A 25 -34.74 21.33 5.32
C VAL A 25 -33.83 22.52 5.58
N TYR A 26 -32.56 22.44 5.15
CA TYR A 26 -31.61 23.54 5.27
C TYR A 26 -32.09 24.79 4.51
N ILE A 27 -32.50 24.65 3.24
CA ILE A 27 -33.02 25.75 2.42
C ILE A 27 -34.31 26.34 3.03
N ASP A 28 -35.25 25.51 3.43
CA ASP A 28 -36.52 25.95 4.01
C ASP A 28 -36.35 26.73 5.33
N ARG A 29 -35.36 26.28 6.16
CA ARG A 29 -35.11 26.91 7.47
C ARG A 29 -34.34 28.22 7.36
N TYR A 30 -33.42 28.32 6.39
CA TYR A 30 -32.50 29.46 6.28
C TYR A 30 -32.68 30.31 5.02
N LYS A 31 -33.67 30.03 4.17
CA LYS A 31 -34.00 30.90 3.04
C LYS A 31 -34.25 32.35 3.54
N TYR A 32 -33.72 33.31 2.82
CA TYR A 32 -33.75 34.72 3.15
C TYR A 32 -33.03 35.14 4.44
N SER A 33 -32.16 34.28 4.96
CA SER A 33 -31.37 34.52 6.17
C SER A 33 -29.89 34.27 5.92
N THR A 34 -29.06 34.60 6.89
CA THR A 34 -27.62 34.23 6.87
C THR A 34 -27.51 32.78 7.29
N ALA A 35 -26.67 32.03 6.58
CA ALA A 35 -26.41 30.65 6.88
C ALA A 35 -24.89 30.40 7.03
N THR A 36 -24.53 29.54 7.97
CA THR A 36 -23.15 29.16 8.27
C THR A 36 -22.92 27.67 7.99
N THR A 37 -21.65 27.27 7.98
CA THR A 37 -21.28 25.83 7.87
C THR A 37 -21.81 25.01 9.03
N ASP A 38 -21.76 25.55 10.26
CA ASP A 38 -22.30 24.86 11.45
C ASP A 38 -23.81 24.62 11.35
N MET A 39 -24.55 25.56 10.77
CA MET A 39 -25.98 25.38 10.52
C MET A 39 -26.25 24.30 9.49
N PHE A 40 -25.41 24.21 8.46
CA PHE A 40 -25.48 23.14 7.48
C PHE A 40 -25.21 21.78 8.13
N GLU A 41 -24.10 21.64 8.89
CA GLU A 41 -23.74 20.45 9.63
C GLU A 41 -24.89 19.95 10.52
N LYS A 42 -25.41 20.84 11.39
CA LYS A 42 -26.50 20.50 12.32
C LYS A 42 -27.78 20.01 11.65
N ILE A 43 -28.16 20.60 10.51
CA ILE A 43 -29.33 20.12 9.76
C ILE A 43 -29.08 18.72 9.19
N PHE A 44 -27.88 18.49 8.68
CA PHE A 44 -27.53 17.19 8.11
C PHE A 44 -27.45 16.10 9.18
N GLU A 45 -26.99 16.43 10.39
CA GLU A 45 -27.02 15.54 11.55
C GLU A 45 -28.46 15.28 12.03
N GLU A 46 -29.28 16.33 12.18
CA GLU A 46 -30.68 16.26 12.58
C GLU A 46 -31.51 15.32 11.67
N VAL A 47 -31.33 15.46 10.36
CA VAL A 47 -32.13 14.72 9.37
C VAL A 47 -31.61 13.29 9.18
N SER A 48 -30.30 13.08 9.23
CA SER A 48 -29.68 11.78 9.00
C SER A 48 -29.60 10.92 10.27
N GLY A 49 -29.62 11.56 11.44
CA GLY A 49 -29.37 10.89 12.73
C GLY A 49 -27.90 10.46 12.94
N ARG A 50 -26.99 10.97 12.11
CA ARG A 50 -25.56 10.61 12.15
C ARG A 50 -24.74 11.78 12.69
N ASP A 51 -23.70 11.48 13.46
CA ASP A 51 -22.68 12.44 13.87
C ASP A 51 -21.74 12.73 12.67
N LEU A 52 -21.70 13.97 12.25
CA LEU A 52 -20.87 14.47 11.15
C LEU A 52 -19.76 15.42 11.64
N ALA A 53 -19.67 15.68 12.95
CA ALA A 53 -18.68 16.61 13.51
C ALA A 53 -17.23 16.19 13.16
N TRP A 54 -16.91 14.89 13.19
CA TRP A 54 -15.61 14.38 12.77
C TRP A 54 -15.30 14.69 11.31
N PHE A 55 -16.31 14.59 10.42
CA PHE A 55 -16.17 14.84 8.99
C PHE A 55 -15.92 16.34 8.71
N PHE A 56 -16.74 17.24 9.29
CA PHE A 56 -16.56 18.69 9.11
C PHE A 56 -15.25 19.17 9.73
N ASN A 57 -14.86 18.65 10.90
CA ASN A 57 -13.56 18.91 11.50
C ASN A 57 -12.42 18.54 10.53
N GLN A 58 -12.47 17.36 9.94
CA GLN A 58 -11.44 16.88 9.06
C GLN A 58 -11.36 17.67 7.76
N TRP A 59 -12.50 17.94 7.12
CA TRP A 59 -12.52 18.44 5.75
C TRP A 59 -12.73 19.94 5.62
N ILE A 60 -13.37 20.59 6.58
CA ILE A 60 -13.65 22.02 6.56
C ILE A 60 -12.72 22.82 7.46
N TYR A 61 -12.60 22.41 8.72
CA TYR A 61 -11.90 23.20 9.74
C TYR A 61 -10.40 22.95 9.77
N ARG A 62 -9.92 21.77 9.32
CA ARG A 62 -8.49 21.49 9.20
C ARG A 62 -7.94 21.90 7.83
N LYS A 63 -6.65 22.26 7.83
CA LYS A 63 -5.88 22.54 6.62
C LYS A 63 -5.41 21.25 5.97
N GLY A 64 -5.15 21.32 4.65
CA GLY A 64 -4.58 20.24 3.90
C GLY A 64 -5.63 19.34 3.22
N TRP A 65 -5.12 18.30 2.61
CA TRP A 65 -5.88 17.24 1.94
C TRP A 65 -5.05 15.95 1.97
N VAL A 66 -5.68 14.84 1.64
CA VAL A 66 -5.01 13.54 1.61
C VAL A 66 -4.10 13.44 0.40
N VAL A 67 -2.85 13.07 0.64
CA VAL A 67 -1.90 12.67 -0.40
C VAL A 67 -1.42 11.26 -0.08
N ILE A 68 -1.53 10.35 -1.04
CA ILE A 68 -1.13 8.98 -0.86
C ILE A 68 -0.11 8.52 -1.89
N ASN A 69 0.73 7.59 -1.46
CA ASN A 69 1.40 6.62 -2.32
C ASN A 69 0.66 5.29 -2.19
N ALA A 70 0.53 4.56 -3.27
CA ALA A 70 -0.03 3.22 -3.27
C ALA A 70 0.90 2.24 -3.98
N GLY A 71 0.91 1.00 -3.53
CA GLY A 71 1.55 -0.11 -4.20
C GLY A 71 0.58 -1.28 -4.27
N TYR A 72 0.70 -2.12 -5.30
CA TYR A 72 -0.07 -3.36 -5.37
C TYR A 72 0.79 -4.52 -5.84
N SER A 73 0.49 -5.71 -5.34
CA SER A 73 1.07 -6.97 -5.80
C SER A 73 0.00 -8.05 -5.85
N ARG A 74 0.29 -9.07 -6.66
CA ARG A 74 -0.50 -10.29 -6.73
C ARG A 74 0.25 -11.38 -5.99
N VAL A 75 -0.39 -11.99 -5.01
CA VAL A 75 0.17 -13.04 -4.17
C VAL A 75 -0.55 -14.35 -4.48
N PRO A 76 0.16 -15.39 -4.97
CA PRO A 76 -0.42 -16.70 -5.14
C PRO A 76 -0.87 -17.27 -3.79
N VAL A 77 -2.03 -17.93 -3.80
CA VAL A 77 -2.51 -18.69 -2.65
C VAL A 77 -2.72 -20.16 -3.05
N SER A 78 -2.69 -21.05 -2.05
CA SER A 78 -2.91 -22.47 -2.29
C SER A 78 -4.28 -22.69 -2.95
N GLY A 79 -4.30 -23.46 -4.07
CA GLY A 79 -5.54 -23.72 -4.81
C GLY A 79 -5.60 -23.06 -6.19
N GLY A 80 -4.57 -22.31 -6.61
CA GLY A 80 -4.47 -21.68 -7.94
C GLY A 80 -5.09 -20.28 -8.02
N ASP A 81 -5.69 -19.78 -6.95
CA ASP A 81 -6.17 -18.41 -6.85
C ASP A 81 -5.03 -17.44 -6.51
N SER A 82 -5.32 -16.15 -6.58
CA SER A 82 -4.40 -15.10 -6.14
C SER A 82 -5.12 -14.03 -5.36
N VAL A 83 -4.44 -13.50 -4.35
CA VAL A 83 -4.88 -12.33 -3.59
C VAL A 83 -4.11 -11.11 -4.06
N VAL A 84 -4.82 -10.02 -4.34
CA VAL A 84 -4.19 -8.73 -4.62
C VAL A 84 -4.00 -7.99 -3.31
N ARG A 85 -2.77 -7.71 -2.94
CA ARG A 85 -2.45 -6.83 -1.82
C ARG A 85 -2.26 -5.41 -2.33
N VAL A 86 -2.95 -4.47 -1.72
CA VAL A 86 -2.82 -3.04 -2.00
C VAL A 86 -2.37 -2.34 -0.74
N SER A 87 -1.14 -1.84 -0.73
CA SER A 87 -0.61 -1.01 0.34
C SER A 87 -0.84 0.46 0.01
N VAL A 88 -1.31 1.22 0.98
CA VAL A 88 -1.58 2.66 0.85
C VAL A 88 -0.91 3.38 2.01
N HIS A 89 -0.12 4.39 1.70
CA HIS A 89 0.59 5.22 2.66
C HIS A 89 0.23 6.69 2.48
N GLN A 90 -0.25 7.34 3.54
CA GLN A 90 -0.53 8.77 3.56
C GLN A 90 0.77 9.55 3.77
N ILE A 91 1.09 10.46 2.83
CA ILE A 91 2.35 11.22 2.78
C ILE A 91 2.19 12.73 2.92
N GLN A 92 0.98 13.21 3.25
CA GLN A 92 0.73 14.64 3.45
C GLN A 92 1.51 15.19 4.65
N THR A 93 1.85 16.48 4.59
CA THR A 93 2.49 17.19 5.69
C THR A 93 1.48 18.10 6.43
N PRO A 94 1.57 18.23 7.76
CA PRO A 94 2.54 17.54 8.63
C PRO A 94 2.25 16.05 8.76
N ASP A 95 3.28 15.28 9.05
CA ASP A 95 3.25 13.82 9.19
C ASP A 95 2.23 13.30 10.23
N SER A 96 1.90 14.15 11.22
CA SER A 96 0.89 13.88 12.25
C SER A 96 -0.56 14.04 11.73
N LEU A 97 -0.75 14.59 10.56
CA LEU A 97 -2.07 14.76 9.96
C LEU A 97 -2.49 13.47 9.28
N TYR A 98 -3.25 12.68 10.00
CA TYR A 98 -3.92 11.50 9.46
C TYR A 98 -5.37 11.87 9.14
N ILE A 99 -5.88 11.38 8.01
CA ILE A 99 -7.21 11.67 7.50
C ILE A 99 -7.92 10.35 7.16
N HIS A 100 -9.07 10.13 7.76
CA HIS A 100 -9.95 9.03 7.42
C HIS A 100 -10.67 9.30 6.09
N VAL A 101 -10.59 8.36 5.14
CA VAL A 101 -11.14 8.58 3.81
C VAL A 101 -11.48 7.27 3.10
N PRO A 102 -12.63 7.17 2.42
CA PRO A 102 -12.90 6.06 1.50
C PRO A 102 -12.01 6.19 0.25
N ILE A 103 -11.39 5.09 -0.12
CA ILE A 103 -10.66 4.96 -1.39
C ILE A 103 -11.36 3.98 -2.32
N GLU A 104 -11.42 4.35 -3.57
CA GLU A 104 -12.00 3.58 -4.65
C GLU A 104 -10.89 3.07 -5.55
N MET A 105 -10.70 1.77 -5.58
CA MET A 105 -9.70 1.10 -6.40
C MET A 105 -10.38 0.47 -7.60
N THR A 106 -9.95 0.86 -8.80
CA THR A 106 -10.46 0.28 -10.05
C THR A 106 -9.33 -0.43 -10.76
N PHE A 107 -9.57 -1.70 -11.08
CA PHE A 107 -8.62 -2.57 -11.76
C PHE A 107 -9.03 -2.71 -13.23
N PHE A 108 -8.07 -2.65 -14.14
CA PHE A 108 -8.28 -2.68 -15.58
C PHE A 108 -7.48 -3.79 -16.25
N LYS A 109 -8.09 -4.45 -17.25
CA LYS A 109 -7.41 -5.29 -18.22
C LYS A 109 -7.59 -4.69 -19.62
N ASN A 110 -6.50 -4.25 -20.27
CA ASN A 110 -6.53 -3.66 -21.61
C ASN A 110 -7.55 -2.50 -21.78
N LYS A 111 -7.71 -1.64 -20.76
CA LYS A 111 -8.68 -0.53 -20.65
C LYS A 111 -10.10 -0.91 -20.21
N ASP A 112 -10.45 -2.17 -20.19
CA ASP A 112 -11.74 -2.61 -19.66
C ASP A 112 -11.67 -2.71 -18.13
N THR A 113 -12.72 -2.25 -17.45
CA THR A 113 -12.85 -2.42 -16.00
C THR A 113 -13.10 -3.88 -15.68
N VAL A 114 -12.21 -4.47 -14.87
CA VAL A 114 -12.36 -5.86 -14.40
C VAL A 114 -13.11 -5.88 -13.08
N THR A 115 -12.68 -5.06 -12.14
CA THR A 115 -13.23 -5.03 -10.79
C THR A 115 -13.08 -3.63 -10.19
N HIS A 116 -14.05 -3.29 -9.34
CA HIS A 116 -14.13 -2.03 -8.63
C HIS A 116 -14.35 -2.31 -7.14
N VAL A 117 -13.49 -1.79 -6.30
CA VAL A 117 -13.50 -2.04 -4.84
C VAL A 117 -13.39 -0.75 -4.07
N VAL A 118 -14.24 -0.57 -3.05
CA VAL A 118 -14.16 0.55 -2.12
C VAL A 118 -13.72 0.03 -0.75
N ARG A 119 -12.81 0.73 -0.12
CA ARG A 119 -12.30 0.47 1.22
C ARG A 119 -12.08 1.77 1.97
N ASP A 120 -12.24 1.74 3.28
CA ASP A 120 -11.93 2.87 4.14
C ASP A 120 -10.46 2.85 4.55
N LEU A 121 -9.78 3.97 4.28
CA LEU A 121 -8.42 4.20 4.74
C LEU A 121 -8.51 4.75 6.18
N SER A 122 -8.25 3.89 7.14
CA SER A 122 -8.46 4.16 8.58
C SER A 122 -7.16 4.34 9.38
N SER A 123 -6.00 4.31 8.72
CA SER A 123 -4.69 4.57 9.32
C SER A 123 -3.73 5.20 8.31
N LYS A 124 -2.60 5.72 8.79
CA LYS A 124 -1.56 6.31 7.94
C LYS A 124 -1.01 5.29 6.93
N ASP A 125 -0.79 4.09 7.41
CA ASP A 125 -0.34 2.94 6.63
C ASP A 125 -1.41 1.85 6.68
N THR A 126 -1.90 1.44 5.55
CA THR A 126 -2.95 0.41 5.44
C THR A 126 -2.62 -0.55 4.31
N THR A 127 -2.80 -1.84 4.54
CA THR A 127 -2.72 -2.86 3.51
C THR A 127 -4.05 -3.58 3.40
N PHE A 128 -4.61 -3.60 2.20
CA PHE A 128 -5.84 -4.33 1.87
C PHE A 128 -5.48 -5.64 1.19
N SER A 129 -6.09 -6.73 1.60
CA SER A 129 -6.06 -8.01 0.90
C SER A 129 -7.38 -8.17 0.15
N LEU A 130 -7.30 -8.25 -1.17
CA LEU A 130 -8.45 -8.28 -2.06
C LEU A 130 -8.49 -9.62 -2.79
N GLU A 131 -9.56 -10.36 -2.61
CA GLU A 131 -9.81 -11.64 -3.26
C GLU A 131 -10.65 -11.45 -4.52
N ASN A 132 -10.61 -12.40 -5.44
CA ASN A 132 -11.45 -12.45 -6.63
C ASN A 132 -11.36 -11.22 -7.55
N ILE A 133 -10.18 -10.57 -7.61
CA ILE A 133 -9.99 -9.40 -8.47
C ILE A 133 -9.87 -9.78 -9.96
N GLY A 134 -9.55 -11.03 -10.26
CA GLY A 134 -9.28 -11.47 -11.61
C GLY A 134 -7.93 -10.96 -12.15
N GLU A 135 -7.65 -11.21 -13.42
CA GLU A 135 -6.44 -10.70 -14.07
C GLU A 135 -6.60 -9.23 -14.45
N PHE A 136 -5.62 -8.41 -14.17
CA PHE A 136 -5.57 -6.99 -14.52
C PHE A 136 -4.15 -6.57 -14.91
N THR A 137 -4.05 -5.46 -15.63
CA THR A 137 -2.77 -4.88 -16.09
C THR A 137 -2.45 -3.55 -15.41
N SER A 138 -3.46 -2.90 -14.85
CA SER A 138 -3.28 -1.62 -14.15
C SER A 138 -4.36 -1.39 -13.10
N MET A 139 -4.06 -0.51 -12.14
CA MET A 139 -4.99 -0.07 -11.11
C MET A 139 -4.98 1.45 -11.02
N THR A 140 -6.13 2.04 -10.75
CA THR A 140 -6.27 3.46 -10.41
C THR A 140 -6.98 3.61 -9.07
N ILE A 141 -6.77 4.76 -8.43
CA ILE A 141 -7.43 5.11 -7.17
C ILE A 141 -8.17 6.44 -7.35
N ASN A 142 -9.45 6.45 -6.98
CA ASN A 142 -10.34 7.63 -7.01
C ASN A 142 -10.35 8.40 -8.34
N GLN A 143 -10.28 7.70 -9.46
CA GLN A 143 -10.37 8.27 -10.82
C GLN A 143 -11.73 8.02 -11.48
N GLY A 144 -12.71 7.49 -10.74
CA GLY A 144 -14.07 7.29 -11.22
C GLY A 144 -14.87 8.59 -11.34
N PRO A 145 -16.05 8.54 -11.95
CA PRO A 145 -16.92 9.70 -12.12
C PRO A 145 -17.52 10.21 -10.80
N THR A 146 -17.47 9.41 -9.76
CA THR A 146 -18.01 9.75 -8.44
C THR A 146 -16.88 10.27 -7.55
N VAL A 147 -17.00 11.52 -7.09
CA VAL A 147 -16.07 12.08 -6.12
C VAL A 147 -16.39 11.54 -4.75
N ARG A 148 -15.65 10.51 -4.32
CA ARG A 148 -15.82 9.89 -3.00
C ARG A 148 -14.99 10.56 -1.91
N ALA A 149 -13.84 11.14 -2.31
CA ALA A 149 -12.95 11.83 -1.40
C ALA A 149 -12.03 12.80 -2.15
N MET A 150 -11.63 13.85 -1.45
CA MET A 150 -10.59 14.77 -1.93
C MET A 150 -9.22 14.16 -1.64
N LEU A 151 -8.66 13.48 -2.63
CA LEU A 151 -7.47 12.68 -2.53
C LEU A 151 -6.55 12.96 -3.72
N GLN A 152 -5.28 13.18 -3.45
CA GLN A 152 -4.23 13.23 -4.45
C GLN A 152 -3.43 11.93 -4.40
N VAL A 153 -3.40 11.22 -5.51
CA VAL A 153 -2.49 10.08 -5.67
C VAL A 153 -1.17 10.61 -6.22
N SER A 154 -0.12 10.52 -5.42
CA SER A 154 1.22 10.95 -5.83
C SER A 154 1.91 9.88 -6.69
N LYS A 155 1.76 8.61 -6.31
CA LYS A 155 2.35 7.49 -7.02
C LYS A 155 1.50 6.23 -6.86
N ILE A 156 1.32 5.47 -7.95
CA ILE A 156 0.87 4.08 -7.92
C ILE A 156 2.00 3.23 -8.52
N THR A 157 2.47 2.25 -7.78
CA THR A 157 3.49 1.31 -8.23
C THR A 157 2.86 -0.08 -8.30
N GLY A 158 2.77 -0.64 -9.51
CA GLY A 158 2.58 -2.07 -9.66
C GLY A 158 3.92 -2.72 -9.34
N VAL A 159 3.93 -3.59 -8.36
CA VAL A 159 5.10 -4.38 -8.03
C VAL A 159 4.83 -5.76 -8.57
N GLU A 160 5.69 -6.24 -9.44
CA GLU A 160 5.77 -7.67 -9.71
C GLU A 160 6.02 -8.36 -8.37
N GLU A 161 5.49 -9.54 -8.18
CA GLU A 161 5.36 -10.36 -6.97
C GLU A 161 6.48 -10.29 -5.90
N ASN A 162 7.61 -9.69 -6.23
CA ASN A 162 8.85 -9.75 -5.46
C ASN A 162 9.04 -8.63 -4.41
N ASP A 163 8.30 -7.51 -4.46
CA ASP A 163 8.62 -6.36 -3.59
C ASP A 163 7.63 -6.07 -2.46
N LEU A 164 6.44 -6.68 -2.43
CA LEU A 164 5.43 -6.41 -1.39
C LEU A 164 5.39 -7.44 -0.24
N GLN A 165 6.14 -8.51 -0.35
CA GLN A 165 6.40 -9.40 0.77
C GLN A 165 7.84 -9.27 1.28
N LYS A 166 8.27 -8.08 1.60
CA LYS A 166 9.24 -7.96 2.68
C LYS A 166 8.50 -8.21 4.01
N GLY A 167 8.02 -9.41 4.21
CA GLY A 167 8.03 -9.99 5.54
C GLY A 167 9.43 -9.75 6.06
N SER A 168 9.63 -9.39 7.32
CA SER A 168 10.92 -8.96 7.84
C SER A 168 11.96 -10.09 7.70
N LEU A 169 12.53 -10.20 6.51
CA LEU A 169 13.75 -10.97 6.30
C LEU A 169 14.91 -9.97 6.33
N ASP A 170 15.63 -9.94 7.44
CA ASP A 170 16.90 -9.24 7.51
C ASP A 170 17.99 -10.17 6.99
N LEU A 171 18.73 -9.68 5.99
CA LEU A 171 19.80 -10.41 5.33
C LEU A 171 21.11 -9.68 5.56
N ARG A 172 22.05 -10.32 6.28
CA ARG A 172 23.39 -9.78 6.57
C ARG A 172 24.48 -10.76 6.15
N ILE A 173 25.54 -10.20 5.59
CA ILE A 173 26.74 -10.94 5.18
C ILE A 173 27.89 -10.49 6.07
N ILE A 174 28.58 -11.45 6.74
CA ILE A 174 29.64 -11.15 7.69
C ILE A 174 30.79 -12.18 7.51
N PRO A 175 32.04 -11.74 7.35
CA PRO A 175 32.46 -10.38 7.08
C PRO A 175 32.11 -9.93 5.65
N ASN A 176 32.00 -8.64 5.43
CA ASN A 176 31.89 -8.07 4.11
C ASN A 176 32.71 -6.76 4.08
N PRO A 177 33.86 -6.70 3.39
CA PRO A 177 34.44 -7.70 2.48
C PRO A 177 34.83 -9.03 3.13
N ALA A 178 34.65 -10.13 2.37
CA ALA A 178 34.99 -11.48 2.78
C ALA A 178 36.36 -11.93 2.20
N GLY A 179 37.04 -12.78 2.96
CA GLY A 179 38.28 -13.42 2.54
C GLY A 179 38.03 -14.82 1.98
N SER A 180 38.35 -15.86 2.79
CA SER A 180 38.19 -17.26 2.42
C SER A 180 36.79 -17.82 2.69
N GLU A 181 36.03 -17.18 3.54
CA GLU A 181 34.67 -17.60 3.92
C GLU A 181 33.82 -16.40 4.33
N PHE A 182 32.52 -16.54 4.29
CA PHE A 182 31.54 -15.59 4.84
C PHE A 182 30.35 -16.31 5.42
N GLN A 183 29.67 -15.66 6.34
CA GLN A 183 28.42 -16.11 6.93
C GLN A 183 27.26 -15.27 6.40
N LEU A 184 26.17 -15.94 6.12
CA LEU A 184 24.90 -15.34 5.77
C LEU A 184 23.95 -15.51 6.95
N LEU A 185 23.63 -14.38 7.63
CA LEU A 185 22.64 -14.33 8.68
C LEU A 185 21.30 -13.92 8.07
N LEU A 186 20.29 -14.74 8.28
CA LEU A 186 18.93 -14.55 7.78
C LEU A 186 17.99 -14.55 8.98
N THR A 187 17.38 -13.40 9.27
CA THR A 187 16.33 -13.32 10.30
C THR A 187 14.98 -13.30 9.60
N SER A 188 14.16 -14.34 9.80
CA SER A 188 12.88 -14.52 9.14
C SER A 188 11.74 -14.64 10.15
N GLU A 189 10.57 -14.14 9.79
CA GLU A 189 9.32 -14.38 10.55
C GLU A 189 8.60 -15.66 10.11
N TYR A 190 9.13 -16.37 9.08
CA TYR A 190 8.45 -17.50 8.45
C TYR A 190 9.40 -18.69 8.27
N ASP A 191 8.83 -19.87 8.37
CA ASP A 191 9.49 -21.12 7.96
C ASP A 191 9.23 -21.35 6.47
N CYS A 192 10.31 -21.43 5.67
CA CYS A 192 10.20 -21.73 4.23
C CYS A 192 11.52 -22.26 3.66
N SER A 193 11.49 -22.71 2.41
CA SER A 193 12.69 -22.99 1.62
C SER A 193 13.00 -21.78 0.73
N ALA A 194 14.26 -21.33 0.73
CA ALA A 194 14.73 -20.24 -0.10
C ALA A 194 15.78 -20.72 -1.11
N SER A 195 15.73 -20.17 -2.33
CA SER A 195 16.79 -20.36 -3.33
C SER A 195 17.80 -19.23 -3.21
N LEU A 196 19.05 -19.57 -2.88
CA LEU A 196 20.17 -18.65 -2.80
C LEU A 196 20.99 -18.75 -4.07
N SER A 197 21.20 -17.65 -4.77
CA SER A 197 22.14 -17.54 -5.88
C SER A 197 23.12 -16.40 -5.66
N ILE A 198 24.36 -16.62 -6.08
CA ILE A 198 25.42 -15.60 -6.08
C ILE A 198 25.92 -15.47 -7.49
N SER A 199 25.94 -14.24 -8.01
CA SER A 199 26.44 -13.92 -9.35
C SER A 199 27.59 -12.91 -9.29
N ASN A 200 28.50 -13.01 -10.23
CA ASN A 200 29.58 -12.05 -10.40
C ASN A 200 29.10 -10.77 -11.14
N SER A 201 29.99 -9.81 -11.37
CA SER A 201 29.70 -8.52 -12.01
C SER A 201 29.21 -8.62 -13.46
N VAL A 202 29.44 -9.75 -14.13
CA VAL A 202 28.96 -10.00 -15.52
C VAL A 202 27.65 -10.81 -15.54
N GLY A 203 27.08 -11.14 -14.34
CA GLY A 203 25.82 -11.84 -14.22
C GLY A 203 25.92 -13.38 -14.24
N GLU A 204 27.13 -13.93 -14.27
CA GLU A 204 27.37 -15.36 -14.21
C GLU A 204 27.11 -15.89 -12.79
N ILE A 205 26.32 -16.94 -12.65
CA ILE A 205 26.00 -17.57 -11.36
C ILE A 205 27.17 -18.44 -10.93
N VAL A 206 27.82 -18.06 -9.84
CA VAL A 206 28.96 -18.79 -9.24
C VAL A 206 28.54 -19.74 -8.11
N LEU A 207 27.36 -19.53 -7.54
CA LEU A 207 26.76 -20.41 -6.53
C LEU A 207 25.25 -20.41 -6.65
N ASN A 208 24.65 -21.60 -6.59
CA ASN A 208 23.21 -21.77 -6.49
C ASN A 208 22.88 -22.88 -5.49
N LYS A 209 22.07 -22.57 -4.46
CA LYS A 209 21.77 -23.50 -3.38
C LYS A 209 20.41 -23.23 -2.76
N THR A 210 19.70 -24.29 -2.36
CA THR A 210 18.49 -24.15 -1.54
C THR A 210 18.87 -24.15 -0.07
N VAL A 211 18.35 -23.20 0.69
CA VAL A 211 18.56 -23.08 2.14
C VAL A 211 17.21 -23.03 2.84
N PRO A 212 16.99 -23.83 3.90
CA PRO A 212 15.80 -23.72 4.71
C PRO A 212 15.87 -22.44 5.56
N LEU A 213 14.78 -21.71 5.66
CA LEU A 213 14.61 -20.58 6.58
C LEU A 213 13.71 -21.04 7.71
N HIS A 214 14.09 -20.69 8.94
CA HIS A 214 13.29 -20.91 10.13
C HIS A 214 12.93 -19.58 10.78
N THR A 215 11.78 -19.53 11.42
CA THR A 215 11.37 -18.37 12.22
C THR A 215 12.48 -18.05 13.25
N GLY A 216 12.94 -16.80 13.26
CA GLY A 216 14.12 -16.36 13.99
C GLY A 216 15.36 -16.25 13.10
N THR A 217 16.55 -16.38 13.66
CA THR A 217 17.82 -16.22 12.94
C THR A 217 18.41 -17.55 12.52
N SER A 218 18.62 -17.72 11.22
CA SER A 218 19.36 -18.83 10.61
C SER A 218 20.73 -18.35 10.16
N ASN A 219 21.77 -19.17 10.33
CA ASN A 219 23.15 -18.84 9.96
C ASN A 219 23.71 -19.90 9.01
N TYR A 220 24.27 -19.46 7.88
CA TYR A 220 24.85 -20.31 6.85
C TYR A 220 26.26 -19.86 6.54
N THR A 221 27.23 -20.76 6.58
CA THR A 221 28.65 -20.51 6.24
C THR A 221 28.92 -20.97 4.82
N PHE A 222 29.58 -20.13 4.04
CA PHE A 222 29.98 -20.40 2.66
C PHE A 222 31.48 -20.20 2.49
N ASP A 223 32.12 -21.19 1.83
CA ASP A 223 33.50 -21.08 1.40
C ASP A 223 33.56 -20.22 0.13
N SER A 224 34.43 -19.22 0.11
CA SER A 224 34.66 -18.31 -1.02
C SER A 224 36.05 -18.48 -1.66
N LYS A 225 36.77 -19.57 -1.32
CA LYS A 225 38.13 -19.77 -1.85
C LYS A 225 38.22 -19.86 -3.36
N GLU A 226 37.17 -20.34 -4.02
CA GLU A 226 37.08 -20.41 -5.48
C GLU A 226 36.59 -19.13 -6.14
N PHE A 227 36.05 -18.16 -5.37
CA PHE A 227 35.59 -16.91 -5.91
C PHE A 227 36.80 -15.99 -6.18
N ALA A 228 36.85 -15.34 -7.34
CA ALA A 228 37.85 -14.31 -7.62
C ALA A 228 37.64 -13.07 -6.74
N SER A 229 38.67 -12.28 -6.50
CA SER A 229 38.48 -10.97 -5.87
C SER A 229 37.58 -10.10 -6.73
N GLY A 230 36.56 -9.49 -6.14
CA GLY A 230 35.58 -8.69 -6.88
C GLY A 230 34.26 -8.50 -6.15
N ALA A 231 33.32 -7.84 -6.83
CA ALA A 231 31.96 -7.61 -6.36
C ALA A 231 31.02 -8.70 -6.91
N TYR A 232 30.17 -9.18 -6.02
CA TYR A 232 29.16 -10.20 -6.29
C TYR A 232 27.80 -9.71 -5.82
N THR A 233 26.74 -10.16 -6.48
CA THR A 233 25.36 -9.96 -6.05
C THR A 233 24.83 -11.27 -5.50
N LEU A 234 24.47 -11.25 -4.22
CA LEU A 234 23.75 -12.34 -3.56
C LEU A 234 22.25 -12.08 -3.72
N LYS A 235 21.52 -13.07 -4.22
CA LYS A 235 20.08 -13.05 -4.40
C LYS A 235 19.46 -14.23 -3.67
N LEU A 236 18.52 -13.94 -2.76
CA LEU A 236 17.75 -14.94 -2.03
C LEU A 236 16.29 -14.84 -2.48
N THR A 237 15.78 -15.91 -3.08
CA THR A 237 14.39 -16.02 -3.54
C THR A 237 13.62 -16.92 -2.59
N THR A 238 12.56 -16.38 -1.99
CA THR A 238 11.65 -17.09 -1.08
C THR A 238 10.24 -17.11 -1.69
N PRO A 239 9.30 -17.91 -1.17
CA PRO A 239 7.89 -17.79 -1.52
C PRO A 239 7.29 -16.41 -1.19
N PHE A 240 7.98 -15.62 -0.38
CA PHE A 240 7.53 -14.33 0.13
C PHE A 240 8.24 -13.13 -0.50
N GLY A 241 9.22 -13.33 -1.37
CA GLY A 241 9.91 -12.26 -2.07
C GLY A 241 11.35 -12.57 -2.45
N VAL A 242 11.97 -11.62 -3.12
CA VAL A 242 13.37 -11.68 -3.53
C VAL A 242 14.16 -10.61 -2.76
N TYR A 243 15.22 -11.03 -2.12
CA TYR A 243 16.13 -10.19 -1.34
C TYR A 243 17.49 -10.19 -2.01
N SER A 244 18.15 -9.06 -2.04
CA SER A 244 19.50 -8.96 -2.62
C SER A 244 20.44 -8.17 -1.72
N SER A 245 21.70 -8.55 -1.72
CA SER A 245 22.78 -7.86 -1.03
C SER A 245 24.07 -7.92 -1.84
N GLN A 246 24.94 -6.94 -1.64
CA GLN A 246 26.26 -6.93 -2.25
C GLN A 246 27.25 -7.69 -1.36
N LEU A 247 28.06 -8.53 -1.98
CA LEU A 247 29.17 -9.24 -1.35
C LEU A 247 30.45 -8.83 -2.06
N SER A 248 31.45 -8.39 -1.30
CA SER A 248 32.80 -8.10 -1.82
C SER A 248 33.74 -9.20 -1.37
N ILE A 249 34.52 -9.74 -2.30
CA ILE A 249 35.57 -10.74 -2.01
C ILE A 249 36.92 -10.06 -2.19
N VAL A 250 37.78 -10.19 -1.19
CA VAL A 250 39.17 -9.68 -1.19
C VAL A 250 40.10 -10.79 -0.78
N LYS A 251 41.05 -11.11 -1.67
CA LYS A 251 42.11 -12.11 -1.44
C LYS A 251 43.47 -11.45 -1.45
#